data_305e9e9b10ea1cc5b652cbc2a9bdfa69
#
_entry.id   305e9e9b10ea1cc5b652cbc2a9bdfa69
#
_cell.length_a   1.000
_cell.length_b   1.000
_cell.length_c   1.000
_cell.angle_alpha   90.00
_cell.angle_beta   90.00
_cell.angle_gamma   90.00
#
_symmetry.space_group_name_H-M   'P 1'
#
loop_
_entity.id
_entity.type
_entity.pdbx_description
1 polymer ?
#
loop_
_entity_poly.entity_id
_entity_poly.type
_entity_poly.pdbx_seq_one_letter_code
_entity_poly.pdbx_strand_id
1 'polypeptide(L)'
;MIYQLSCFSSSSRDIEASVEVSLGDCLEVSYNLSDPSKNIFWPQSVSSPQFQERLYEATCFEFFVRSGEYYLEWNFSPNLNWAVYAFSSYRSTVKVERAKIPVPLVVCDHSDSSRVVLSAKVDLFNTIKNTIDIKPSDDLKASATCVLDLGDCLGYWAVTHSGNKPDFHLPESFSIKL
;
A
#
# COMPACT_ATOMS: atom_id res chain seq x y z
N MET A 1 13.11 4.74 6.99
CA MET A 1 14.03 4.19 5.94
C MET A 1 13.38 4.36 4.58
N ILE A 2 14.20 4.56 3.52
CA ILE A 2 13.69 4.74 2.15
C ILE A 2 13.98 3.48 1.34
N TYR A 3 12.99 2.99 0.59
CA TYR A 3 13.07 1.83 -0.29
C TYR A 3 12.64 2.23 -1.70
N GLN A 4 13.35 1.72 -2.72
CA GLN A 4 12.95 1.88 -4.11
C GLN A 4 11.95 0.80 -4.50
N LEU A 5 10.94 1.17 -5.28
CA LEU A 5 10.01 0.24 -5.89
C LEU A 5 10.43 0.01 -7.35
N SER A 6 10.49 -1.23 -7.76
CA SER A 6 10.76 -1.62 -9.15
C SER A 6 9.47 -2.04 -9.85
N CYS A 7 9.36 -1.73 -11.14
CA CYS A 7 8.28 -2.22 -11.97
C CYS A 7 8.43 -3.72 -12.23
N PHE A 8 7.34 -4.47 -12.19
CA PHE A 8 7.34 -5.90 -12.52
C PHE A 8 7.71 -6.18 -13.97
N SER A 9 7.25 -5.34 -14.88
CA SER A 9 7.57 -5.45 -16.31
C SER A 9 8.76 -4.58 -16.69
N SER A 10 9.43 -4.87 -17.80
CA SER A 10 10.52 -4.03 -18.35
C SER A 10 10.05 -2.66 -18.87
N SER A 11 8.73 -2.42 -18.90
CA SER A 11 8.10 -1.20 -19.43
C SER A 11 7.70 -0.28 -18.27
N SER A 12 8.67 0.37 -17.66
CA SER A 12 8.44 1.31 -16.53
C SER A 12 7.85 2.66 -16.97
N ARG A 13 7.82 2.98 -18.26
CA ARG A 13 7.36 4.27 -18.83
C ARG A 13 8.01 5.50 -18.15
N ASP A 14 9.28 5.40 -17.77
CA ASP A 14 10.03 6.44 -17.05
C ASP A 14 9.40 6.84 -15.70
N ILE A 15 8.61 5.94 -15.11
CA ILE A 15 8.04 6.12 -13.78
C ILE A 15 9.04 5.61 -12.73
N GLU A 16 9.37 6.47 -11.78
CA GLU A 16 10.16 6.13 -10.61
C GLU A 16 9.27 6.18 -9.36
N ALA A 17 9.41 5.19 -8.49
CA ALA A 17 8.66 5.11 -7.26
C ALA A 17 9.55 4.72 -6.09
N SER A 18 9.35 5.38 -4.94
CA SER A 18 9.99 5.03 -3.68
C SER A 18 9.01 5.17 -2.52
N VAL A 19 9.31 4.53 -1.41
CA VAL A 19 8.55 4.64 -0.17
C VAL A 19 9.47 4.90 1.00
N GLU A 20 9.13 5.85 1.83
CA GLU A 20 9.70 6.05 3.15
C GLU A 20 8.79 5.41 4.19
N VAL A 21 9.39 4.63 5.09
CA VAL A 21 8.69 3.89 6.14
C VAL A 21 9.30 4.20 7.49
N SER A 22 8.46 4.52 8.46
CA SER A 22 8.84 4.65 9.86
C SER A 22 7.78 4.03 10.77
N LEU A 23 8.22 3.37 11.83
CA LEU A 23 7.40 2.81 12.88
C LEU A 23 7.80 3.45 14.22
N GLY A 24 6.86 4.12 14.84
CA GLY A 24 6.92 4.67 16.18
C GLY A 24 5.60 4.38 16.89
N ASP A 25 4.97 5.39 17.50
CA ASP A 25 3.61 5.26 18.05
C ASP A 25 2.57 4.91 16.98
N CYS A 26 2.84 5.31 15.74
CA CYS A 26 2.06 4.96 14.55
C CYS A 26 3.01 4.47 13.45
N LEU A 27 2.46 3.71 12.52
CA LEU A 27 3.12 3.42 11.25
C LEU A 27 2.90 4.60 10.29
N GLU A 28 3.98 5.15 9.78
CA GLU A 28 3.94 6.20 8.77
C GLU A 28 4.61 5.69 7.50
N VAL A 29 3.91 5.84 6.38
CA VAL A 29 4.39 5.48 5.05
C VAL A 29 4.23 6.69 4.13
N SER A 30 5.25 6.99 3.33
CA SER A 30 5.22 8.09 2.37
C SER A 30 5.76 7.62 1.02
N TYR A 31 4.87 7.48 0.06
CA TYR A 31 5.20 7.13 -1.31
C TYR A 31 5.56 8.38 -2.09
N ASN A 32 6.70 8.34 -2.77
CA ASN A 32 7.15 9.37 -3.69
C ASN A 32 7.18 8.78 -5.08
N LEU A 33 6.47 9.41 -6.00
CA LEU A 33 6.32 8.94 -7.37
C LEU A 33 6.66 10.07 -8.34
N SER A 34 7.49 9.74 -9.33
CA SER A 34 7.86 10.64 -10.43
C SER A 34 7.33 10.05 -11.73
N ASP A 35 6.51 10.81 -12.47
CA ASP A 35 5.95 10.48 -13.77
C ASP A 35 6.08 11.67 -14.71
N PRO A 36 7.29 11.94 -15.24
CA PRO A 36 7.54 13.13 -16.09
C PRO A 36 6.73 13.10 -17.39
N SER A 37 6.37 11.93 -17.87
CA SER A 37 5.60 11.74 -19.09
C SER A 37 4.08 11.73 -18.89
N LYS A 38 3.61 11.84 -17.64
CA LYS A 38 2.19 11.87 -17.26
C LYS A 38 1.39 10.67 -17.78
N ASN A 39 1.96 9.49 -17.59
CA ASN A 39 1.36 8.24 -18.05
C ASN A 39 0.24 7.73 -17.11
N ILE A 40 0.19 8.23 -15.87
CA ILE A 40 -0.67 7.68 -14.82
C ILE A 40 -2.04 8.35 -14.86
N PHE A 41 -3.08 7.51 -14.83
CA PHE A 41 -4.45 7.95 -14.65
C PHE A 41 -4.78 7.98 -13.16
N TRP A 42 -5.18 9.16 -12.69
CA TRP A 42 -5.50 9.40 -11.29
C TRP A 42 -6.98 9.24 -11.02
N PRO A 43 -7.37 8.60 -9.91
CA PRO A 43 -8.77 8.52 -9.50
C PRO A 43 -9.35 9.92 -9.29
N GLN A 44 -10.63 10.09 -9.63
CA GLN A 44 -11.32 11.36 -9.42
C GLN A 44 -11.38 11.72 -7.95
N SER A 45 -11.18 13.01 -7.65
CA SER A 45 -11.30 13.55 -6.30
C SER A 45 -12.68 13.29 -5.71
N VAL A 46 -12.75 12.98 -4.43
CA VAL A 46 -14.00 12.78 -3.70
C VAL A 46 -14.23 13.94 -2.73
N SER A 47 -15.48 14.21 -2.42
CA SER A 47 -15.84 15.29 -1.49
C SER A 47 -15.51 14.95 -0.02
N SER A 48 -15.47 13.66 0.30
CA SER A 48 -15.16 13.17 1.65
C SER A 48 -14.46 11.82 1.55
N PRO A 49 -13.25 11.70 2.09
CA PRO A 49 -12.53 10.42 2.17
C PRO A 49 -13.32 9.38 2.96
N GLN A 50 -13.36 8.16 2.46
CA GLN A 50 -14.10 7.07 3.07
C GLN A 50 -13.44 5.72 2.84
N PHE A 51 -13.90 4.72 3.59
CA PHE A 51 -13.58 3.33 3.30
C PHE A 51 -14.20 2.91 1.96
N GLN A 52 -13.38 2.39 1.05
CA GLN A 52 -13.82 1.90 -0.25
C GLN A 52 -13.05 0.63 -0.60
N GLU A 53 -13.78 -0.44 -0.90
CA GLU A 53 -13.17 -1.69 -1.37
C GLU A 53 -12.68 -1.58 -2.81
N ARG A 54 -11.76 -2.48 -3.18
CA ARG A 54 -11.27 -2.68 -4.55
C ARG A 54 -10.52 -1.47 -5.12
N LEU A 55 -9.84 -0.71 -4.27
CA LEU A 55 -9.02 0.41 -4.71
C LEU A 55 -7.90 -0.03 -5.67
N TYR A 56 -7.43 -1.27 -5.55
CA TYR A 56 -6.40 -1.90 -6.39
C TYR A 56 -6.80 -2.09 -7.87
N GLU A 57 -8.03 -1.79 -8.24
CA GLU A 57 -8.48 -1.81 -9.64
C GLU A 57 -8.16 -0.52 -10.41
N ALA A 58 -7.59 0.48 -9.73
CA ALA A 58 -7.12 1.74 -10.27
C ALA A 58 -5.77 2.10 -9.63
N THR A 59 -5.29 3.31 -9.85
CA THR A 59 -4.08 3.79 -9.17
C THR A 59 -4.26 3.78 -7.66
N CYS A 60 -3.45 2.95 -6.99
CA CYS A 60 -3.53 2.66 -5.57
C CYS A 60 -2.14 2.37 -4.99
N PHE A 61 -1.90 2.82 -3.78
CA PHE A 61 -0.69 2.54 -3.00
C PHE A 61 -1.02 1.56 -1.90
N GLU A 62 -0.24 0.50 -1.77
CA GLU A 62 -0.55 -0.60 -0.87
C GLU A 62 0.59 -0.84 0.10
N PHE A 63 0.25 -1.05 1.35
CA PHE A 63 1.21 -1.37 2.39
C PHE A 63 0.76 -2.60 3.16
N PHE A 64 1.65 -3.57 3.27
CA PHE A 64 1.39 -4.85 3.93
C PHE A 64 2.24 -4.98 5.17
N VAL A 65 1.67 -5.51 6.25
CA VAL A 65 2.40 -5.87 7.47
C VAL A 65 2.08 -7.31 7.85
N ARG A 66 3.12 -8.11 8.05
CA ARG A 66 3.04 -9.53 8.32
C ARG A 66 3.67 -9.90 9.65
N SER A 67 3.02 -10.84 10.37
CA SER A 67 3.55 -11.55 11.52
C SER A 67 3.20 -13.04 11.40
N GLY A 68 4.21 -13.89 11.24
CA GLY A 68 3.98 -15.31 10.95
C GLY A 68 3.28 -15.51 9.61
N GLU A 69 2.14 -16.21 9.61
CA GLU A 69 1.30 -16.41 8.41
C GLU A 69 0.25 -15.31 8.23
N TYR A 70 -0.09 -14.59 9.30
CA TYR A 70 -1.09 -13.54 9.29
C TYR A 70 -0.53 -12.26 8.70
N TYR A 71 -1.36 -11.50 7.98
CA TYR A 71 -0.97 -10.18 7.52
C TYR A 71 -2.17 -9.26 7.30
N LEU A 72 -1.88 -7.96 7.33
CA LEU A 72 -2.79 -6.88 6.99
C LEU A 72 -2.32 -6.23 5.69
N GLU A 73 -3.27 -5.76 4.90
CA GLU A 73 -3.06 -4.98 3.70
C GLU A 73 -3.85 -3.69 3.82
N TRP A 74 -3.19 -2.55 3.75
CA TRP A 74 -3.83 -1.26 3.56
C TRP A 74 -3.72 -0.84 2.11
N ASN A 75 -4.82 -0.30 1.59
CA ASN A 75 -4.88 0.33 0.29
C ASN A 75 -5.20 1.81 0.48
N PHE A 76 -4.42 2.67 -0.15
CA PHE A 76 -4.57 4.12 -0.12
C PHE A 76 -4.72 4.65 -1.54
N SER A 77 -5.83 5.31 -1.82
CA SER A 77 -6.05 5.94 -3.11
C SER A 77 -5.60 7.40 -3.10
N PRO A 78 -5.09 7.93 -4.22
CA PRO A 78 -4.81 9.36 -4.37
C PRO A 78 -6.00 10.28 -4.12
N ASN A 79 -7.22 9.78 -4.21
CA ASN A 79 -8.42 10.53 -3.83
C ASN A 79 -8.74 10.47 -2.33
N LEU A 80 -7.79 9.95 -1.52
CA LEU A 80 -7.83 9.82 -0.07
C LEU A 80 -8.78 8.74 0.46
N ASN A 81 -9.46 7.97 -0.39
CA ASN A 81 -10.16 6.77 0.04
C ASN A 81 -9.16 5.70 0.46
N TRP A 82 -9.59 4.84 1.36
CA TRP A 82 -8.73 3.80 1.93
C TRP A 82 -9.48 2.50 2.13
N ALA A 83 -8.75 1.40 2.22
CA ALA A 83 -9.25 0.11 2.64
C ALA A 83 -8.25 -0.59 3.53
N VAL A 84 -8.71 -1.57 4.30
CA VAL A 84 -7.87 -2.53 5.01
C VAL A 84 -8.46 -3.91 4.89
N TYR A 85 -7.59 -4.87 4.60
CA TYR A 85 -7.90 -6.29 4.52
C TYR A 85 -7.03 -7.05 5.52
N ALA A 86 -7.59 -8.12 6.08
CA ALA A 86 -6.89 -8.99 6.99
C ALA A 86 -6.88 -10.42 6.44
N PHE A 87 -5.76 -11.11 6.62
CA PHE A 87 -5.54 -12.45 6.08
C PHE A 87 -4.96 -13.36 7.17
N SER A 88 -5.50 -14.57 7.28
CA SER A 88 -4.99 -15.60 8.18
C SER A 88 -3.85 -16.42 7.57
N SER A 89 -3.73 -16.42 6.25
CA SER A 89 -2.67 -17.03 5.45
C SER A 89 -2.71 -16.48 4.03
N TYR A 90 -1.86 -16.97 3.14
CA TYR A 90 -1.82 -16.53 1.74
C TYR A 90 -3.21 -16.45 1.11
N ARG A 91 -3.66 -15.20 0.81
CA ARG A 91 -4.94 -14.83 0.21
C ARG A 91 -6.19 -15.36 0.93
N SER A 92 -6.05 -15.83 2.16
CA SER A 92 -7.17 -16.29 2.99
C SER A 92 -7.70 -15.13 3.84
N THR A 93 -8.72 -14.45 3.35
CA THR A 93 -9.29 -13.26 3.98
C THR A 93 -10.00 -13.58 5.29
N VAL A 94 -9.86 -12.69 6.26
CA VAL A 94 -10.61 -12.66 7.52
C VAL A 94 -11.57 -11.47 7.49
N LYS A 95 -12.76 -11.66 8.01
CA LYS A 95 -13.75 -10.58 8.08
C LYS A 95 -13.27 -9.47 9.02
N VAL A 96 -13.20 -8.25 8.52
CA VAL A 96 -12.84 -7.06 9.28
C VAL A 96 -14.12 -6.31 9.69
N GLU A 97 -14.25 -6.00 10.99
CA GLU A 97 -15.30 -5.13 11.49
C GLU A 97 -14.90 -3.65 11.32
N ARG A 98 -15.32 -3.03 10.24
CA ARG A 98 -14.93 -1.66 9.86
C ARG A 98 -15.05 -0.63 10.97
N ALA A 99 -16.12 -0.73 11.79
CA ALA A 99 -16.35 0.21 12.89
C ALA A 99 -15.29 0.17 13.99
N LYS A 100 -14.48 -0.87 14.04
CA LYS A 100 -13.38 -1.04 15.00
C LYS A 100 -12.03 -0.62 14.45
N ILE A 101 -11.94 -0.31 13.17
CA ILE A 101 -10.67 0.04 12.53
C ILE A 101 -10.41 1.54 12.69
N PRO A 102 -9.26 1.93 13.25
CA PRO A 102 -8.84 3.33 13.25
C PRO A 102 -8.76 3.86 11.82
N VAL A 103 -9.39 5.00 11.57
CA VAL A 103 -9.33 5.67 10.26
C VAL A 103 -7.91 6.19 10.03
N PRO A 104 -7.22 5.80 8.96
CA PRO A 104 -5.90 6.32 8.64
C PRO A 104 -5.99 7.80 8.26
N LEU A 105 -4.95 8.56 8.58
CA LEU A 105 -4.76 9.89 7.99
C LEU A 105 -4.03 9.71 6.67
N VAL A 106 -4.71 10.00 5.56
CA VAL A 106 -4.13 9.95 4.21
C VAL A 106 -4.05 11.36 3.65
N VAL A 107 -2.90 11.72 3.11
CA VAL A 107 -2.64 12.98 2.43
C VAL A 107 -2.01 12.69 1.08
N CYS A 108 -2.49 13.35 0.04
CA CYS A 108 -1.90 13.21 -1.29
C CYS A 108 -1.61 14.61 -1.86
N ASP A 109 -0.34 14.84 -2.20
CA ASP A 109 0.12 16.09 -2.80
C ASP A 109 0.39 15.88 -4.29
N HIS A 110 -0.33 16.64 -5.12
CA HIS A 110 -0.20 16.72 -6.57
C HIS A 110 0.24 18.12 -7.01
N SER A 111 0.93 18.88 -6.16
CA SER A 111 1.34 20.25 -6.44
C SER A 111 2.26 20.36 -7.66
N ASP A 112 3.01 19.32 -7.94
CA ASP A 112 3.79 19.16 -9.17
C ASP A 112 3.13 18.09 -10.06
N SER A 113 2.77 18.45 -11.28
CA SER A 113 2.10 17.55 -12.23
C SER A 113 2.94 16.33 -12.67
N SER A 114 4.24 16.35 -12.38
CA SER A 114 5.17 15.24 -12.66
C SER A 114 5.55 14.46 -11.41
N ARG A 115 5.13 14.92 -10.23
CA ARG A 115 5.47 14.31 -8.94
C ARG A 115 4.23 14.21 -8.07
N VAL A 116 4.11 13.07 -7.42
CA VAL A 116 3.04 12.81 -6.44
C VAL A 116 3.66 12.27 -5.17
N VAL A 117 3.23 12.82 -4.04
CA VAL A 117 3.57 12.31 -2.73
C VAL A 117 2.28 11.88 -2.03
N LEU A 118 2.13 10.60 -1.74
CA LEU A 118 1.04 10.08 -0.92
C LEU A 118 1.61 9.62 0.42
N SER A 119 1.12 10.23 1.49
CA SER A 119 1.49 9.84 2.85
C SER A 119 0.30 9.29 3.61
N ALA A 120 0.51 8.21 4.36
CA ALA A 120 -0.50 7.63 5.22
C ALA A 120 0.07 7.39 6.62
N LYS A 121 -0.73 7.72 7.63
CA LYS A 121 -0.46 7.44 9.05
C LYS A 121 -1.51 6.49 9.58
N VAL A 122 -1.06 5.35 10.08
CA VAL A 122 -1.91 4.23 10.49
C VAL A 122 -1.63 3.88 11.94
N ASP A 123 -2.68 3.72 12.73
CA ASP A 123 -2.60 3.10 14.05
C ASP A 123 -2.50 1.57 13.89
N LEU A 124 -1.25 1.10 13.67
CA LEU A 124 -0.96 -0.30 13.36
C LEU A 124 -1.42 -1.22 14.49
N PHE A 125 -1.06 -0.91 15.72
CA PHE A 125 -1.28 -1.81 16.84
C PHE A 125 -2.76 -1.97 17.21
N ASN A 126 -3.55 -0.89 17.18
CA ASN A 126 -4.99 -0.97 17.36
C ASN A 126 -5.67 -1.65 16.15
N THR A 127 -5.16 -1.46 14.92
CA THR A 127 -5.68 -2.19 13.77
C THR A 127 -5.43 -3.69 13.93
N ILE A 128 -4.23 -4.12 14.28
CA ILE A 128 -3.92 -5.53 14.56
C ILE A 128 -4.86 -6.07 15.62
N LYS A 129 -4.95 -5.42 16.77
CA LYS A 129 -5.79 -5.84 17.91
C LYS A 129 -7.27 -6.03 17.54
N ASN A 130 -7.76 -5.22 16.62
CA ASN A 130 -9.19 -5.21 16.22
C ASN A 130 -9.50 -6.07 14.99
N THR A 131 -8.48 -6.60 14.29
CA THR A 131 -8.69 -7.37 13.05
C THR A 131 -8.32 -8.82 13.18
N ILE A 132 -7.22 -9.12 13.87
CA ILE A 132 -6.64 -10.46 13.88
C ILE A 132 -6.13 -10.73 15.29
N ASP A 133 -6.35 -11.95 15.80
CA ASP A 133 -5.81 -12.39 17.09
C ASP A 133 -4.31 -12.72 16.96
N ILE A 134 -3.55 -11.72 16.47
CA ILE A 134 -2.09 -11.82 16.39
C ILE A 134 -1.51 -11.20 17.66
N LYS A 135 -0.67 -11.95 18.34
CA LYS A 135 0.31 -11.33 19.24
C LYS A 135 1.38 -10.72 18.34
N PRO A 136 1.60 -9.40 18.37
CA PRO A 136 2.73 -8.81 17.67
C PRO A 136 3.98 -9.56 18.11
N SER A 137 4.56 -10.37 17.24
CA SER A 137 5.91 -10.90 17.46
C SER A 137 6.87 -9.74 17.21
N ASP A 138 8.03 -9.74 17.86
CA ASP A 138 9.07 -8.72 17.68
C ASP A 138 9.65 -8.69 16.24
N ASP A 139 9.16 -9.54 15.32
CA ASP A 139 9.64 -9.69 13.95
C ASP A 139 8.51 -9.35 12.94
N LEU A 140 8.08 -8.09 12.95
CA LEU A 140 7.16 -7.58 11.95
C LEU A 140 7.90 -7.35 10.63
N LYS A 141 7.38 -7.94 9.56
CA LYS A 141 7.84 -7.72 8.19
C LYS A 141 6.79 -6.97 7.39
N ALA A 142 7.25 -6.17 6.44
CA ALA A 142 6.35 -5.41 5.60
C ALA A 142 6.73 -5.50 4.12
N SER A 143 5.77 -5.12 3.29
CA SER A 143 5.94 -4.87 1.87
C SER A 143 5.25 -3.57 1.50
N ALA A 144 5.82 -2.84 0.55
CA ALA A 144 5.23 -1.64 -0.02
C ALA A 144 5.15 -1.81 -1.53
N THR A 145 3.99 -1.51 -2.08
CA THR A 145 3.68 -1.72 -3.49
C THR A 145 2.82 -0.58 -4.01
N CYS A 146 2.71 -0.46 -5.32
CA CYS A 146 1.64 0.33 -5.93
C CYS A 146 1.17 -0.30 -7.24
N VAL A 147 -0.12 -0.18 -7.47
CA VAL A 147 -0.77 -0.43 -8.75
C VAL A 147 -0.98 0.92 -9.41
N LEU A 148 -0.56 1.07 -10.66
CA LEU A 148 -0.70 2.30 -11.42
C LEU A 148 -1.53 2.03 -12.68
N ASP A 149 -2.62 2.76 -12.82
CA ASP A 149 -3.43 2.75 -14.03
C ASP A 149 -2.72 3.57 -15.11
N LEU A 150 -2.31 2.90 -16.19
CA LEU A 150 -1.58 3.48 -17.31
C LEU A 150 -2.49 3.67 -18.54
N GLY A 151 -3.80 3.53 -18.36
CA GLY A 151 -4.83 3.69 -19.36
C GLY A 151 -5.07 2.46 -20.22
N ASP A 152 -4.03 1.84 -20.72
CA ASP A 152 -4.10 0.61 -21.53
C ASP A 152 -3.85 -0.67 -20.70
N CYS A 153 -3.24 -0.53 -19.52
CA CYS A 153 -2.96 -1.64 -18.61
C CYS A 153 -2.76 -1.12 -17.18
N LEU A 154 -2.77 -2.04 -16.23
CA LEU A 154 -2.27 -1.80 -14.88
C LEU A 154 -0.78 -2.16 -14.81
N GLY A 155 0.01 -1.25 -14.27
CA GLY A 155 1.40 -1.50 -13.94
C GLY A 155 1.56 -1.81 -12.45
N TYR A 156 2.56 -2.59 -12.08
CA TYR A 156 2.77 -3.11 -10.74
C TYR A 156 4.19 -2.79 -10.26
N TRP A 157 4.32 -2.00 -9.21
CA TRP A 157 5.59 -1.67 -8.58
C TRP A 157 5.63 -2.23 -7.16
N ALA A 158 6.78 -2.75 -6.77
CA ALA A 158 7.00 -3.27 -5.42
C ALA A 158 8.46 -3.08 -4.98
N VAL A 159 8.68 -3.05 -3.68
CA VAL A 159 10.04 -3.14 -3.11
C VAL A 159 10.68 -4.48 -3.50
N THR A 160 9.88 -5.56 -3.52
CA THR A 160 10.33 -6.89 -3.92
C THR A 160 9.26 -7.61 -4.73
N HIS A 161 9.62 -8.08 -5.92
CA HIS A 161 8.83 -9.02 -6.71
C HIS A 161 9.39 -10.43 -6.53
N SER A 162 8.57 -11.36 -6.03
CA SER A 162 9.01 -12.71 -5.69
C SER A 162 8.50 -13.79 -6.65
N GLY A 163 7.44 -13.49 -7.42
CA GLY A 163 6.80 -14.44 -8.32
C GLY A 163 7.16 -14.23 -9.79
N ASN A 164 6.68 -15.12 -10.64
CA ASN A 164 6.74 -15.00 -12.10
C ASN A 164 5.57 -14.20 -12.72
N LYS A 165 4.69 -13.67 -11.88
CA LYS A 165 3.60 -12.73 -12.17
C LYS A 165 3.47 -11.76 -11.00
N PRO A 166 2.82 -10.59 -11.17
CA PRO A 166 2.59 -9.67 -10.06
C PRO A 166 1.77 -10.35 -8.96
N ASP A 167 2.40 -10.52 -7.81
CA ASP A 167 1.75 -11.10 -6.63
C ASP A 167 2.42 -10.56 -5.35
N PHE A 168 1.76 -9.63 -4.72
CA PHE A 168 2.27 -8.93 -3.53
C PHE A 168 2.03 -9.69 -2.22
N HIS A 169 1.24 -10.80 -2.28
CA HIS A 169 0.89 -11.60 -1.10
C HIS A 169 1.89 -12.71 -0.80
N LEU A 170 2.87 -12.95 -1.67
CA LEU A 170 3.88 -13.99 -1.45
C LEU A 170 4.73 -13.66 -0.21
N PRO A 171 5.06 -14.67 0.62
CA PRO A 171 5.85 -14.47 1.84
C PRO A 171 7.17 -13.73 1.60
N GLU A 172 7.81 -14.00 0.48
CA GLU A 172 9.11 -13.45 0.10
C GLU A 172 9.02 -11.97 -0.31
N SER A 173 7.80 -11.45 -0.60
CA SER A 173 7.57 -10.05 -0.90
C SER A 173 7.69 -9.15 0.34
N PHE A 174 7.56 -9.71 1.54
CA PHE A 174 7.67 -9.00 2.82
C PHE A 174 9.14 -8.81 3.21
N SER A 175 9.83 -7.95 2.50
CA SER A 175 11.30 -7.74 2.63
C SER A 175 11.69 -6.55 3.50
N ILE A 176 10.74 -5.70 3.88
CA ILE A 176 10.96 -4.59 4.81
C ILE A 176 10.87 -5.12 6.24
N LYS A 177 11.84 -4.74 7.08
CA LYS A 177 11.84 -5.02 8.51
C LYS A 177 11.36 -3.77 9.27
N LEU A 178 10.29 -3.93 10.07
CA LEU A 178 9.72 -2.85 10.89
C LEU A 178 10.31 -2.81 12.30
#